data_e436cd17b3e717c2eb51a911d7282e59
#
_entry.id   e436cd17b3e717c2eb51a911d7282e59
#
_cell.length_a   1.000
_cell.length_b   1.000
_cell.length_c   1.000
_cell.angle_alpha   90.00
_cell.angle_beta   90.00
_cell.angle_gamma   90.00
#
_symmetry.space_group_name_H-M   'P 1'
#
loop_
_entity.id
_entity.type
_entity.pdbx_description
1 polymer ?
#
loop_
_entity_poly.entity_id
_entity_poly.type
_entity_poly.pdbx_seq_one_letter_code
_entity_poly.pdbx_strand_id
1 'polypeptide(L)'
;MELVYAFTDEYGAFGWKLDNPTVSTHFIITAVIVKESDVSEYEEKAEAIRSKHFQTGEIKSQKVGANHERRLRILKDVLQLPASFFAVCIDKKACQENMTLKGLYFKESYYKFMNNIVHRELRRAFQRVIVVADEMGSNEYMQSFCKYVQSHQDMPNFLDGLSFGFQDSKNDVRIQIADFISGTLAYVYDEHKRDKAAPNYGKILEKKTSVFLYPQTYNTYVFEDHVSNEFDDTIAKLCFAQAVKFIEANTASTEAETNAQVIVLQYLLYRFMNNDTRGYIYTSELKERLEYTGLGKIPDSTFRMRIIGKLRDKGVIIASSQKGYKIPSKQSELYDYINHDAKIVIPMLSRLKKCRDIVRLATANGLDLLDHTEYKDLKRFFDNLTIETDEI
;
A
#
# COMPACT_ATOMS: atom_id res chain seq x y z
N MET A 1 15.92 16.68 1.42
CA MET A 1 15.19 15.40 1.52
C MET A 1 16.17 14.32 1.87
N GLU A 2 15.77 13.44 2.76
CA GLU A 2 16.61 12.37 3.30
C GLU A 2 16.86 11.30 2.22
N LEU A 3 18.09 10.81 2.15
CA LEU A 3 18.45 9.68 1.30
C LEU A 3 17.97 8.39 1.96
N VAL A 4 17.46 7.47 1.13
CA VAL A 4 16.95 6.18 1.58
C VAL A 4 17.68 5.06 0.84
N TYR A 5 18.02 4.02 1.56
CA TYR A 5 18.55 2.78 0.99
C TYR A 5 17.44 1.73 0.90
N ALA A 6 17.39 0.99 -0.20
CA ALA A 6 16.49 -0.11 -0.43
C ALA A 6 17.31 -1.36 -0.74
N PHE A 7 17.47 -2.25 0.23
CA PHE A 7 18.17 -3.53 0.08
C PHE A 7 17.17 -4.56 -0.41
N THR A 8 17.40 -5.14 -1.60
CA THR A 8 16.41 -5.98 -2.28
C THR A 8 16.90 -7.40 -2.50
N ASP A 9 16.00 -8.35 -2.29
CA ASP A 9 16.18 -9.76 -2.66
C ASP A 9 14.83 -10.37 -3.04
N GLU A 10 14.85 -11.49 -3.76
CA GLU A 10 13.67 -12.13 -4.30
C GLU A 10 13.41 -13.53 -3.76
N TYR A 11 12.14 -13.93 -3.82
CA TYR A 11 11.65 -15.28 -3.67
C TYR A 11 10.96 -15.74 -4.95
N GLY A 12 11.21 -16.98 -5.33
CA GLY A 12 10.59 -17.62 -6.48
C GLY A 12 11.57 -17.76 -7.64
N ALA A 13 11.31 -18.75 -8.49
CA ALA A 13 12.14 -19.05 -9.63
C ALA A 13 11.47 -18.63 -10.94
N PHE A 14 12.30 -18.38 -11.95
CA PHE A 14 11.83 -18.31 -13.34
C PHE A 14 11.16 -19.66 -13.71
N GLY A 15 10.00 -19.58 -14.33
CA GLY A 15 9.24 -20.73 -14.80
C GLY A 15 7.74 -20.46 -14.83
N TRP A 16 7.08 -21.02 -15.85
CA TRP A 16 5.66 -20.80 -16.11
C TRP A 16 4.82 -22.08 -16.04
N LYS A 17 5.44 -23.24 -15.72
CA LYS A 17 4.73 -24.50 -15.52
C LYS A 17 4.25 -24.61 -14.06
N LEU A 18 3.18 -23.90 -13.74
CA LEU A 18 2.71 -23.71 -12.36
C LEU A 18 2.13 -24.98 -11.74
N ASP A 19 1.75 -25.97 -12.53
CA ASP A 19 1.31 -27.28 -12.05
C ASP A 19 2.46 -28.10 -11.44
N ASN A 20 3.71 -27.70 -11.71
CA ASN A 20 4.88 -28.32 -11.11
C ASN A 20 5.15 -27.73 -9.73
N PRO A 21 5.07 -28.51 -8.63
CA PRO A 21 5.26 -28.03 -7.27
C PRO A 21 6.67 -27.45 -6.98
N THR A 22 7.64 -27.69 -7.87
CA THR A 22 8.98 -27.09 -7.78
C THR A 22 9.04 -25.66 -8.33
N VAL A 23 8.00 -25.22 -9.06
CA VAL A 23 7.90 -23.88 -9.63
C VAL A 23 6.96 -23.07 -8.73
N SER A 24 7.47 -22.00 -8.15
CA SER A 24 6.65 -21.10 -7.34
C SER A 24 5.50 -20.49 -8.13
N THR A 25 4.31 -20.41 -7.54
CA THR A 25 3.14 -19.77 -8.17
C THR A 25 3.26 -18.25 -8.16
N HIS A 26 4.07 -17.72 -7.23
CA HIS A 26 4.34 -16.29 -7.09
C HIS A 26 5.84 -16.00 -7.21
N PHE A 27 6.13 -14.77 -7.64
CA PHE A 27 7.47 -14.20 -7.56
C PHE A 27 7.40 -12.96 -6.67
N ILE A 28 8.20 -12.93 -5.62
CA ILE A 28 8.11 -11.89 -4.60
C ILE A 28 9.47 -11.19 -4.50
N ILE A 29 9.50 -9.89 -4.72
CA ILE A 29 10.69 -9.07 -4.48
C ILE A 29 10.41 -8.21 -3.26
N THR A 30 11.27 -8.30 -2.26
CA THR A 30 11.20 -7.46 -1.06
C THR A 30 12.34 -6.44 -1.07
N ALA A 31 12.00 -5.19 -0.78
CA ALA A 31 12.94 -4.13 -0.48
C ALA A 31 12.86 -3.79 1.01
N VAL A 32 14.00 -3.87 1.69
CA VAL A 32 14.18 -3.36 3.06
C VAL A 32 14.55 -1.90 2.96
N ILE A 33 13.69 -1.03 3.45
CA ILE A 33 13.80 0.41 3.33
C ILE A 33 14.41 0.97 4.61
N VAL A 34 15.56 1.61 4.48
CA VAL A 34 16.34 2.16 5.61
C VAL A 34 16.71 3.60 5.28
N LYS A 35 16.52 4.53 6.22
CA LYS A 35 17.00 5.90 6.08
C LYS A 35 18.52 5.95 6.22
N GLU A 36 19.17 6.89 5.53
CA GLU A 36 20.63 7.05 5.60
C GLU A 36 21.13 7.20 7.05
N SER A 37 20.40 7.96 7.88
CA SER A 37 20.70 8.14 9.31
C SER A 37 20.71 6.85 10.11
N ASP A 38 19.94 5.86 9.68
CA ASP A 38 19.66 4.64 10.44
C ASP A 38 20.46 3.43 9.92
N VAL A 39 21.22 3.58 8.82
CA VAL A 39 21.94 2.47 8.16
C VAL A 39 22.90 1.76 9.11
N SER A 40 23.69 2.51 9.88
CA SER A 40 24.66 1.91 10.81
C SER A 40 23.98 1.12 11.92
N GLU A 41 22.90 1.65 12.50
CA GLU A 41 22.10 0.96 13.52
C GLU A 41 21.42 -0.27 12.94
N TYR A 42 20.89 -0.15 11.72
CA TYR A 42 20.26 -1.26 11.00
C TYR A 42 21.28 -2.40 10.78
N GLU A 43 22.47 -2.11 10.30
CA GLU A 43 23.53 -3.09 10.03
C GLU A 43 23.98 -3.81 11.31
N GLU A 44 24.22 -3.07 12.39
CA GLU A 44 24.58 -3.63 13.69
C GLU A 44 23.51 -4.57 14.23
N LYS A 45 22.25 -4.16 14.20
CA LYS A 45 21.13 -4.97 14.66
C LYS A 45 20.88 -6.19 13.77
N ALA A 46 21.02 -6.05 12.45
CA ALA A 46 20.90 -7.17 11.51
C ALA A 46 21.99 -8.22 11.74
N GLU A 47 23.23 -7.77 12.00
CA GLU A 47 24.34 -8.65 12.37
C GLU A 47 24.12 -9.35 13.71
N ALA A 48 23.53 -8.66 14.69
CA ALA A 48 23.12 -9.27 15.95
C ALA A 48 22.06 -10.37 15.75
N ILE A 49 21.10 -10.16 14.85
CA ILE A 49 20.08 -11.16 14.47
C ILE A 49 20.77 -12.36 13.79
N ARG A 50 21.69 -12.11 12.86
CA ARG A 50 22.48 -13.16 12.19
C ARG A 50 23.22 -14.01 13.21
N SER A 51 23.98 -13.38 14.08
CA SER A 51 24.78 -14.07 15.11
C SER A 51 23.90 -14.89 16.07
N LYS A 52 22.77 -14.32 16.50
CA LYS A 52 21.83 -14.96 17.44
C LYS A 52 21.13 -16.20 16.84
N HIS A 53 20.71 -16.14 15.60
CA HIS A 53 19.82 -17.15 15.01
C HIS A 53 20.51 -18.06 13.97
N PHE A 54 21.60 -17.60 13.36
CA PHE A 54 22.30 -18.28 12.27
C PHE A 54 23.79 -18.53 12.55
N GLN A 55 24.27 -18.08 13.69
CA GLN A 55 25.66 -18.21 14.12
C GLN A 55 26.65 -17.63 13.10
N THR A 56 27.42 -18.48 12.40
CA THR A 56 28.34 -18.09 11.32
C THR A 56 27.71 -18.13 9.93
N GLY A 57 26.44 -18.56 9.82
CA GLY A 57 25.74 -18.69 8.54
C GLY A 57 24.99 -17.41 8.15
N GLU A 58 24.61 -17.35 6.90
CA GLU A 58 23.74 -16.30 6.37
C GLU A 58 22.30 -16.40 6.91
N ILE A 59 21.63 -15.27 7.03
CA ILE A 59 20.19 -15.20 7.24
C ILE A 59 19.51 -15.64 5.93
N LYS A 60 19.10 -16.89 5.86
CA LYS A 60 18.39 -17.45 4.68
C LYS A 60 17.08 -18.07 5.08
N SER A 61 16.00 -17.65 4.42
CA SER A 61 14.65 -18.19 4.64
C SER A 61 14.59 -19.71 4.40
N GLN A 62 15.34 -20.20 3.41
CA GLN A 62 15.42 -21.63 3.09
C GLN A 62 16.03 -22.45 4.25
N LYS A 63 17.01 -21.91 4.98
CA LYS A 63 17.62 -22.57 6.15
C LYS A 63 16.66 -22.69 7.35
N VAL A 64 15.64 -21.85 7.38
CA VAL A 64 14.56 -21.94 8.40
C VAL A 64 13.47 -22.91 7.96
N GLY A 65 13.19 -22.98 6.66
CA GLY A 65 12.20 -23.88 6.08
C GLY A 65 10.82 -23.70 6.69
N ALA A 66 10.10 -24.81 6.91
CA ALA A 66 8.79 -24.86 7.54
C ALA A 66 8.82 -24.84 9.08
N ASN A 67 9.95 -24.55 9.70
CA ASN A 67 10.01 -24.36 11.16
C ASN A 67 9.40 -23.01 11.55
N HIS A 68 8.08 -22.97 11.66
CA HIS A 68 7.31 -21.75 11.92
C HIS A 68 7.64 -21.12 13.28
N GLU A 69 7.95 -21.94 14.29
CA GLU A 69 8.34 -21.45 15.62
C GLU A 69 9.67 -20.69 15.58
N ARG A 70 10.66 -21.26 14.89
CA ARG A 70 11.94 -20.58 14.66
C ARG A 70 11.74 -19.32 13.84
N ARG A 71 10.92 -19.36 12.79
CA ARG A 71 10.61 -18.20 11.95
C ARG A 71 9.98 -17.07 12.75
N LEU A 72 9.02 -17.36 13.64
CA LEU A 72 8.42 -16.37 14.51
C LEU A 72 9.43 -15.70 15.45
N ARG A 73 10.36 -16.48 16.02
CA ARG A 73 11.41 -15.93 16.89
C ARG A 73 12.31 -14.95 16.13
N ILE A 74 12.71 -15.32 14.92
CA ILE A 74 13.51 -14.44 14.06
C ILE A 74 12.71 -13.20 13.66
N LEU A 75 11.44 -13.35 13.22
CA LEU A 75 10.58 -12.23 12.86
C LEU A 75 10.40 -11.22 13.99
N LYS A 76 10.29 -11.69 15.23
CA LYS A 76 10.17 -10.80 16.39
C LYS A 76 11.35 -9.84 16.49
N ASP A 77 12.56 -10.30 16.23
CA ASP A 77 13.77 -9.46 16.25
C ASP A 77 13.86 -8.60 14.99
N VAL A 78 13.54 -9.15 13.81
CA VAL A 78 13.53 -8.43 12.53
C VAL A 78 12.55 -7.24 12.55
N LEU A 79 11.41 -7.39 13.19
CA LEU A 79 10.42 -6.30 13.32
C LEU A 79 10.89 -5.18 14.28
N GLN A 80 11.98 -5.34 15.01
CA GLN A 80 12.59 -4.28 15.83
C GLN A 80 13.67 -3.48 15.08
N LEU A 81 14.02 -3.89 13.86
CA LEU A 81 14.98 -3.15 13.04
C LEU A 81 14.45 -1.73 12.71
N PRO A 82 15.32 -0.72 12.61
CA PRO A 82 14.96 0.63 12.17
C PRO A 82 14.74 0.65 10.64
N ALA A 83 13.80 -0.17 10.16
CA ALA A 83 13.52 -0.38 8.76
C ALA A 83 12.02 -0.61 8.55
N SER A 84 11.55 -0.35 7.33
CA SER A 84 10.26 -0.81 6.81
C SER A 84 10.48 -1.72 5.61
N PHE A 85 9.44 -2.47 5.23
CA PHE A 85 9.53 -3.43 4.14
C PHE A 85 8.54 -3.04 3.04
N PHE A 86 8.98 -3.14 1.81
CA PHE A 86 8.13 -3.03 0.64
C PHE A 86 8.26 -4.30 -0.18
N ALA A 87 7.15 -4.96 -0.49
CA ALA A 87 7.17 -6.19 -1.27
C ALA A 87 6.29 -6.04 -2.50
N VAL A 88 6.80 -6.46 -3.66
CA VAL A 88 6.03 -6.67 -4.88
C VAL A 88 5.78 -8.17 -5.00
N CYS A 89 4.51 -8.56 -4.88
CA CYS A 89 4.08 -9.95 -5.02
C CYS A 89 3.43 -10.14 -6.39
N ILE A 90 4.07 -10.92 -7.23
CA ILE A 90 3.66 -11.13 -8.62
C ILE A 90 3.00 -12.50 -8.72
N ASP A 91 1.70 -12.51 -9.00
CA ASP A 91 0.92 -13.71 -9.29
C ASP A 91 1.18 -14.15 -10.74
N LYS A 92 1.92 -15.23 -10.91
CA LYS A 92 2.26 -15.74 -12.23
C LYS A 92 1.07 -16.32 -12.98
N LYS A 93 0.10 -16.90 -12.27
CA LYS A 93 -1.13 -17.42 -12.88
C LYS A 93 -1.95 -16.29 -13.46
N ALA A 94 -2.19 -15.26 -12.67
CA ALA A 94 -2.90 -14.07 -13.12
C ALA A 94 -2.15 -13.35 -14.27
N CYS A 95 -0.82 -13.36 -14.28
CA CYS A 95 -0.04 -12.88 -15.41
C CYS A 95 -0.29 -13.69 -16.69
N GLN A 96 -0.35 -15.02 -16.59
CA GLN A 96 -0.64 -15.89 -17.76
C GLN A 96 -2.04 -15.63 -18.33
N GLU A 97 -3.02 -15.40 -17.48
CA GLU A 97 -4.42 -15.20 -17.87
C GLU A 97 -4.67 -13.82 -18.49
N ASN A 98 -3.99 -12.78 -18.02
CA ASN A 98 -4.33 -11.38 -18.30
C ASN A 98 -3.30 -10.60 -19.12
N MET A 99 -2.16 -11.19 -19.48
CA MET A 99 -1.07 -10.48 -20.13
C MET A 99 -0.57 -11.17 -21.39
N THR A 100 -0.09 -10.37 -22.33
CA THR A 100 0.66 -10.88 -23.48
C THR A 100 2.11 -11.14 -23.07
N LEU A 101 2.42 -12.38 -22.70
CA LEU A 101 3.70 -12.76 -22.10
C LEU A 101 4.87 -12.93 -23.08
N LYS A 102 4.73 -12.57 -24.37
CA LYS A 102 5.71 -12.91 -25.43
C LYS A 102 7.17 -12.65 -25.06
N GLY A 103 7.47 -11.58 -24.33
CA GLY A 103 8.82 -11.27 -23.87
C GLY A 103 9.23 -11.93 -22.54
N LEU A 104 8.27 -12.33 -21.72
CA LEU A 104 8.50 -12.82 -20.35
C LEU A 104 8.84 -14.32 -20.28
N TYR A 105 8.81 -15.02 -21.40
CA TYR A 105 9.32 -16.40 -21.50
C TYR A 105 10.84 -16.48 -21.53
N PHE A 106 11.53 -15.36 -21.72
CA PHE A 106 12.99 -15.29 -21.63
C PHE A 106 13.39 -14.83 -20.21
N LYS A 107 14.27 -15.62 -19.59
CA LYS A 107 14.69 -15.41 -18.19
C LYS A 107 15.14 -13.97 -17.91
N GLU A 108 15.98 -13.41 -18.77
CA GLU A 108 16.49 -12.04 -18.60
C GLU A 108 15.38 -10.98 -18.67
N SER A 109 14.49 -11.10 -19.66
CA SER A 109 13.35 -10.18 -19.82
C SER A 109 12.38 -10.28 -18.63
N TYR A 110 12.20 -11.50 -18.12
CA TYR A 110 11.38 -11.74 -16.93
C TYR A 110 11.92 -10.97 -15.72
N TYR A 111 13.19 -11.19 -15.37
CA TYR A 111 13.78 -10.51 -14.20
C TYR A 111 13.84 -8.98 -14.39
N LYS A 112 14.17 -8.50 -15.59
CA LYS A 112 14.14 -7.06 -15.91
C LYS A 112 12.77 -6.45 -15.70
N PHE A 113 11.73 -7.10 -16.21
CA PHE A 113 10.36 -6.64 -16.05
C PHE A 113 9.90 -6.61 -14.59
N MET A 114 10.14 -7.71 -13.85
CA MET A 114 9.72 -7.82 -12.44
C MET A 114 10.43 -6.78 -11.56
N ASN A 115 11.73 -6.60 -11.74
CA ASN A 115 12.48 -5.59 -11.00
C ASN A 115 12.07 -4.15 -11.38
N ASN A 116 11.71 -3.91 -12.65
CA ASN A 116 11.24 -2.59 -13.07
C ASN A 116 9.96 -2.16 -12.32
N ILE A 117 9.08 -3.11 -11.97
CA ILE A 117 7.90 -2.81 -11.13
C ILE A 117 8.35 -2.29 -9.77
N VAL A 118 9.29 -2.97 -9.11
CA VAL A 118 9.83 -2.54 -7.80
C VAL A 118 10.46 -1.16 -7.90
N HIS A 119 11.33 -0.93 -8.88
CA HIS A 119 12.00 0.35 -9.06
C HIS A 119 11.03 1.49 -9.32
N ARG A 120 10.01 1.26 -10.12
CA ARG A 120 8.96 2.23 -10.38
C ARG A 120 8.21 2.63 -9.11
N GLU A 121 7.83 1.66 -8.29
CA GLU A 121 7.10 1.94 -7.04
C GLU A 121 8.01 2.63 -6.00
N LEU A 122 9.28 2.22 -5.89
CA LEU A 122 10.25 2.88 -5.00
C LEU A 122 10.48 4.35 -5.40
N ARG A 123 10.58 4.65 -6.69
CA ARG A 123 10.72 6.04 -7.18
C ARG A 123 9.50 6.91 -6.89
N ARG A 124 8.32 6.32 -6.92
CA ARG A 124 7.10 7.06 -6.56
C ARG A 124 7.08 7.43 -5.09
N ALA A 125 7.60 6.54 -4.25
CA ALA A 125 7.62 6.75 -2.81
C ALA A 125 8.78 7.65 -2.35
N PHE A 126 9.94 7.59 -3.02
CA PHE A 126 11.16 8.23 -2.56
C PHE A 126 11.79 9.10 -3.65
N GLN A 127 12.09 10.36 -3.33
CA GLN A 127 12.76 11.26 -4.27
C GLN A 127 14.26 10.94 -4.43
N ARG A 128 14.89 10.40 -3.37
CA ARG A 128 16.28 9.97 -3.37
C ARG A 128 16.35 8.58 -2.78
N VAL A 129 16.58 7.58 -3.63
CA VAL A 129 16.70 6.18 -3.21
C VAL A 129 17.90 5.52 -3.88
N ILE A 130 18.69 4.81 -3.07
CA ILE A 130 19.75 3.92 -3.55
C ILE A 130 19.23 2.49 -3.41
N VAL A 131 19.09 1.79 -4.54
CA VAL A 131 18.70 0.39 -4.54
C VAL A 131 19.93 -0.48 -4.59
N VAL A 132 20.07 -1.38 -3.62
CA VAL A 132 21.15 -2.36 -3.52
C VAL A 132 20.52 -3.74 -3.63
N ALA A 133 20.82 -4.46 -4.69
CA ALA A 133 20.27 -5.81 -4.96
C ALA A 133 21.36 -6.88 -4.82
N ASP A 134 20.91 -8.13 -4.58
CA ASP A 134 21.80 -9.28 -4.65
C ASP A 134 22.35 -9.48 -6.07
N GLU A 135 23.55 -10.02 -6.17
CA GLU A 135 24.18 -10.31 -7.45
C GLU A 135 23.41 -11.40 -8.21
N MET A 136 22.96 -11.05 -9.41
CA MET A 136 22.20 -11.96 -10.28
C MET A 136 22.94 -12.24 -11.61
N GLY A 137 23.34 -13.46 -11.82
CA GLY A 137 23.89 -13.89 -13.11
C GLY A 137 25.33 -13.42 -13.38
N SER A 138 25.68 -13.19 -14.65
CA SER A 138 27.03 -12.73 -15.04
C SER A 138 27.18 -11.21 -14.88
N ASN A 139 28.44 -10.74 -14.76
CA ASN A 139 28.74 -9.31 -14.73
C ASN A 139 28.19 -8.55 -15.95
N GLU A 140 28.15 -9.17 -17.14
CA GLU A 140 27.59 -8.59 -18.36
C GLU A 140 26.06 -8.43 -18.25
N TYR A 141 25.40 -9.40 -17.66
CA TYR A 141 23.96 -9.33 -17.39
C TYR A 141 23.66 -8.20 -16.39
N MET A 142 24.39 -8.11 -15.31
CA MET A 142 24.23 -7.06 -14.30
C MET A 142 24.44 -5.66 -14.89
N GLN A 143 25.47 -5.46 -15.72
CA GLN A 143 25.68 -4.20 -16.42
C GLN A 143 24.55 -3.87 -17.41
N SER A 144 24.08 -4.86 -18.17
CA SER A 144 22.94 -4.71 -19.06
C SER A 144 21.66 -4.37 -18.30
N PHE A 145 21.48 -4.96 -17.14
CA PHE A 145 20.34 -4.68 -16.26
C PHE A 145 20.40 -3.26 -15.68
N CYS A 146 21.55 -2.83 -15.18
CA CYS A 146 21.74 -1.45 -14.73
C CYS A 146 21.43 -0.43 -15.83
N LYS A 147 21.95 -0.65 -17.04
CA LYS A 147 21.64 0.20 -18.22
C LYS A 147 20.17 0.20 -18.55
N TYR A 148 19.51 -0.94 -18.48
CA TYR A 148 18.07 -1.07 -18.74
C TYR A 148 17.25 -0.28 -17.71
N VAL A 149 17.54 -0.44 -16.42
CA VAL A 149 16.86 0.31 -15.35
C VAL A 149 17.07 1.83 -15.51
N GLN A 150 18.29 2.24 -15.85
CA GLN A 150 18.63 3.65 -16.09
C GLN A 150 17.97 4.23 -17.36
N SER A 151 17.83 3.46 -18.44
CA SER A 151 17.26 3.91 -19.71
C SER A 151 15.74 3.94 -19.76
N HIS A 152 15.06 3.16 -18.91
CA HIS A 152 13.59 3.14 -18.82
C HIS A 152 13.06 4.09 -17.77
N GLN A 153 13.79 5.16 -17.53
CA GLN A 153 13.37 6.25 -16.68
C GLN A 153 12.50 7.22 -17.49
N ASP A 154 11.19 7.10 -17.36
CA ASP A 154 10.20 7.96 -18.03
C ASP A 154 10.19 9.42 -17.54
N MET A 155 11.26 9.89 -16.87
CA MET A 155 11.37 11.27 -16.41
C MET A 155 12.73 11.88 -16.74
N PRO A 156 12.76 13.13 -17.24
CA PRO A 156 14.00 13.85 -17.40
C PRO A 156 14.68 14.05 -16.05
N ASN A 157 15.95 13.67 -15.99
CA ASN A 157 16.84 13.83 -14.83
C ASN A 157 16.93 15.30 -14.43
N PHE A 158 16.12 15.75 -13.50
CA PHE A 158 16.32 17.08 -12.93
C PHE A 158 17.13 17.04 -11.63
N LEU A 159 17.34 15.88 -11.02
CA LEU A 159 18.30 15.65 -9.93
C LEU A 159 18.57 14.14 -9.88
N ASP A 160 19.83 13.74 -9.88
CA ASP A 160 20.32 12.35 -9.81
C ASP A 160 19.80 11.62 -8.56
N GLY A 161 18.55 11.16 -8.60
CA GLY A 161 17.85 10.66 -7.43
C GLY A 161 17.88 9.14 -7.22
N LEU A 162 18.28 8.37 -8.24
CA LEU A 162 18.39 6.92 -8.14
C LEU A 162 19.79 6.46 -8.50
N SER A 163 20.51 5.86 -7.58
CA SER A 163 21.63 4.98 -7.88
C SER A 163 21.23 3.53 -7.66
N PHE A 164 21.75 2.65 -8.50
CA PHE A 164 21.52 1.23 -8.44
C PHE A 164 22.86 0.50 -8.41
N GLY A 165 23.00 -0.46 -7.51
CA GLY A 165 24.19 -1.28 -7.37
C GLY A 165 23.86 -2.72 -7.02
N PHE A 166 24.73 -3.63 -7.42
CA PHE A 166 24.72 -5.02 -6.98
C PHE A 166 25.75 -5.26 -5.91
N GLN A 167 25.44 -6.11 -4.96
CA GLN A 167 26.36 -6.53 -3.90
C GLN A 167 26.13 -8.01 -3.60
N ASP A 168 27.20 -8.74 -3.31
CA ASP A 168 27.12 -10.16 -2.93
C ASP A 168 26.45 -10.29 -1.56
N SER A 169 25.23 -10.85 -1.54
CA SER A 169 24.43 -11.04 -0.33
C SER A 169 25.09 -11.94 0.70
N LYS A 170 26.01 -12.83 0.30
CA LYS A 170 26.74 -13.69 1.25
C LYS A 170 27.55 -12.88 2.24
N ASN A 171 28.01 -11.73 1.82
CA ASN A 171 28.84 -10.83 2.61
C ASN A 171 28.09 -9.59 3.11
N ASP A 172 26.80 -9.43 2.77
CA ASP A 172 26.00 -8.26 3.14
C ASP A 172 24.73 -8.65 3.90
N VAL A 173 24.81 -8.56 5.23
CA VAL A 173 23.68 -8.87 6.13
C VAL A 173 22.46 -8.00 5.86
N ARG A 174 22.63 -6.81 5.26
CA ARG A 174 21.55 -5.86 4.97
C ARG A 174 20.59 -6.41 3.92
N ILE A 175 21.11 -7.14 2.93
CA ILE A 175 20.31 -7.79 1.87
C ILE A 175 19.67 -9.07 2.41
N GLN A 176 20.33 -9.81 3.29
CA GLN A 176 19.85 -11.09 3.83
C GLN A 176 18.49 -10.98 4.55
N ILE A 177 18.19 -9.82 5.14
CA ILE A 177 16.86 -9.58 5.73
C ILE A 177 15.76 -9.59 4.66
N ALA A 178 16.06 -9.09 3.45
CA ALA A 178 15.10 -9.12 2.35
C ALA A 178 14.75 -10.55 1.91
N ASP A 179 15.75 -11.46 1.80
CA ASP A 179 15.52 -12.91 1.57
C ASP A 179 14.58 -13.51 2.62
N PHE A 180 14.84 -13.20 3.89
CA PHE A 180 14.05 -13.74 4.97
C PHE A 180 12.58 -13.28 4.92
N ILE A 181 12.35 -12.00 4.62
CA ILE A 181 10.99 -11.43 4.49
C ILE A 181 10.31 -11.96 3.23
N SER A 182 10.99 -12.00 2.06
CA SER A 182 10.46 -12.57 0.81
C SER A 182 10.02 -14.02 0.99
N GLY A 183 10.88 -14.83 1.60
CA GLY A 183 10.57 -16.23 1.87
C GLY A 183 9.52 -16.43 2.97
N THR A 184 9.26 -15.44 3.84
CA THR A 184 8.17 -15.46 4.80
C THR A 184 6.85 -15.09 4.14
N LEU A 185 6.84 -14.08 3.26
CA LEU A 185 5.67 -13.69 2.46
C LEU A 185 5.25 -14.81 1.50
N ALA A 186 6.18 -15.68 1.10
CA ALA A 186 5.85 -16.85 0.31
C ALA A 186 4.85 -17.80 0.98
N TYR A 187 4.82 -17.89 2.31
CA TYR A 187 3.79 -18.67 3.03
C TYR A 187 2.41 -17.99 2.98
N VAL A 188 2.35 -16.72 2.63
CA VAL A 188 1.08 -15.99 2.48
C VAL A 188 0.55 -16.15 1.05
N TYR A 189 1.42 -16.03 0.05
CA TYR A 189 1.01 -15.87 -1.35
C TYR A 189 1.22 -17.13 -2.20
N ASP A 190 2.35 -17.84 -2.08
CA ASP A 190 2.65 -18.99 -2.91
C ASP A 190 1.81 -20.21 -2.51
N GLU A 191 0.96 -20.68 -3.43
CA GLU A 191 0.05 -21.81 -3.20
C GLU A 191 0.79 -23.10 -2.84
N HIS A 192 1.97 -23.33 -3.43
CA HIS A 192 2.78 -24.51 -3.14
C HIS A 192 3.49 -24.46 -1.77
N LYS A 193 3.51 -23.29 -1.16
CA LYS A 193 4.13 -23.07 0.16
C LYS A 193 3.13 -22.88 1.29
N ARG A 194 1.84 -22.80 0.97
CA ARG A 194 0.78 -22.69 1.98
C ARG A 194 0.80 -23.90 2.91
N ASP A 195 0.82 -23.58 4.20
CA ASP A 195 0.82 -24.57 5.27
C ASP A 195 -0.24 -24.19 6.31
N LYS A 196 -1.13 -25.12 6.64
CA LYS A 196 -2.18 -24.92 7.65
C LYS A 196 -1.60 -24.66 9.05
N ALA A 197 -0.40 -25.12 9.32
CA ALA A 197 0.32 -24.88 10.57
C ALA A 197 1.01 -23.51 10.60
N ALA A 198 1.11 -22.81 9.46
CA ALA A 198 1.74 -21.51 9.38
C ALA A 198 0.90 -20.46 10.12
N PRO A 199 1.52 -19.61 10.96
CA PRO A 199 0.87 -18.44 11.51
C PRO A 199 0.44 -17.47 10.40
N ASN A 200 -0.48 -16.55 10.72
CA ASN A 200 -0.83 -15.48 9.78
C ASN A 200 0.32 -14.48 9.68
N TYR A 201 1.30 -14.79 8.84
CA TYR A 201 2.47 -13.93 8.59
C TYR A 201 2.08 -12.58 7.98
N GLY A 202 1.02 -12.53 7.17
CA GLY A 202 0.49 -11.29 6.63
C GLY A 202 0.15 -10.32 7.75
N LYS A 203 -0.60 -10.78 8.76
CA LYS A 203 -0.96 -9.97 9.93
C LYS A 203 0.24 -9.58 10.79
N ILE A 204 1.22 -10.48 10.95
CA ILE A 204 2.43 -10.20 11.73
C ILE A 204 3.26 -9.10 11.09
N LEU A 205 3.38 -9.13 9.76
CA LEU A 205 4.19 -8.19 8.98
C LEU A 205 3.49 -6.86 8.67
N GLU A 206 2.15 -6.80 8.76
CA GLU A 206 1.32 -5.70 8.26
C GLU A 206 1.76 -4.29 8.67
N LYS A 207 2.22 -4.13 9.92
CA LYS A 207 2.59 -2.81 10.46
C LYS A 207 3.85 -2.21 9.83
N LYS A 208 4.76 -3.07 9.37
CA LYS A 208 6.04 -2.64 8.80
C LYS A 208 6.19 -2.96 7.31
N THR A 209 5.20 -3.60 6.69
CA THR A 209 5.29 -4.07 5.31
C THR A 209 4.19 -3.46 4.46
N SER A 210 4.58 -2.84 3.36
CA SER A 210 3.69 -2.46 2.27
C SER A 210 3.80 -3.49 1.17
N VAL A 211 2.67 -4.01 0.68
CA VAL A 211 2.65 -5.03 -0.38
C VAL A 211 1.93 -4.49 -1.60
N PHE A 212 2.59 -4.62 -2.76
CA PHE A 212 2.03 -4.34 -4.06
C PHE A 212 1.79 -5.65 -4.79
N LEU A 213 0.54 -5.94 -5.12
CA LEU A 213 0.16 -7.13 -5.87
C LEU A 213 0.20 -6.85 -7.37
N TYR A 214 0.75 -7.77 -8.16
CA TYR A 214 0.84 -7.64 -9.61
C TYR A 214 0.56 -8.97 -10.32
N PRO A 215 -0.18 -8.99 -11.45
CA PRO A 215 -0.98 -7.88 -11.95
C PRO A 215 -2.06 -7.52 -10.95
N GLN A 216 -2.53 -6.29 -10.99
CA GLN A 216 -3.61 -5.85 -10.13
C GLN A 216 -4.96 -6.44 -10.63
N THR A 217 -5.04 -7.77 -10.66
CA THR A 217 -6.27 -8.49 -10.99
C THR A 217 -7.01 -8.82 -9.70
N TYR A 218 -7.87 -7.93 -9.34
CA TYR A 218 -8.49 -7.88 -8.03
C TYR A 218 -9.75 -8.74 -7.89
N ASN A 219 -10.08 -9.55 -8.87
CA ASN A 219 -11.38 -10.24 -8.90
C ASN A 219 -11.46 -11.55 -8.11
N THR A 220 -10.35 -12.13 -7.66
CA THR A 220 -10.37 -13.53 -7.19
C THR A 220 -10.08 -13.76 -5.71
N TYR A 221 -9.45 -12.82 -5.00
CA TYR A 221 -8.90 -13.15 -3.66
C TYR A 221 -9.76 -12.75 -2.46
N VAL A 222 -10.80 -11.95 -2.65
CA VAL A 222 -11.40 -11.23 -1.53
C VAL A 222 -12.58 -11.98 -0.88
N PHE A 223 -13.21 -12.93 -1.55
CA PHE A 223 -14.59 -13.23 -1.23
C PHE A 223 -14.92 -14.67 -0.86
N GLU A 224 -13.96 -15.58 -0.80
CA GLU A 224 -14.27 -17.01 -0.55
C GLU A 224 -14.40 -17.40 0.94
N ASP A 225 -13.90 -16.61 1.90
CA ASP A 225 -13.81 -17.04 3.31
C ASP A 225 -14.68 -16.26 4.31
N HIS A 226 -15.65 -15.45 3.87
CA HIS A 226 -16.44 -14.66 4.80
C HIS A 226 -17.76 -15.31 5.18
N VAL A 227 -17.74 -16.16 6.19
CA VAL A 227 -18.93 -16.65 6.89
C VAL A 227 -19.31 -15.67 8.02
N SER A 228 -19.71 -14.45 7.70
CA SER A 228 -20.40 -13.60 8.65
C SER A 228 -21.68 -13.07 8.02
N ASN A 229 -22.81 -13.19 8.72
CA ASN A 229 -24.12 -12.72 8.29
C ASN A 229 -24.22 -11.18 8.07
N GLU A 230 -23.11 -10.45 8.24
CA GLU A 230 -23.02 -8.99 8.06
C GLU A 230 -22.19 -8.57 6.85
N PHE A 231 -21.48 -9.50 6.21
CA PHE A 231 -20.66 -9.19 5.04
C PHE A 231 -21.55 -9.06 3.80
N ASP A 232 -21.38 -7.98 3.03
CA ASP A 232 -22.06 -7.77 1.77
C ASP A 232 -21.05 -7.80 0.62
N ASP A 233 -21.08 -8.88 -0.14
CA ASP A 233 -20.18 -9.12 -1.26
C ASP A 233 -20.31 -8.04 -2.35
N THR A 234 -21.51 -7.50 -2.57
CA THR A 234 -21.75 -6.44 -3.55
C THR A 234 -21.08 -5.14 -3.13
N ILE A 235 -21.24 -4.76 -1.86
CA ILE A 235 -20.61 -3.56 -1.30
C ILE A 235 -19.09 -3.71 -1.31
N ALA A 236 -18.60 -4.84 -0.85
CA ALA A 236 -17.18 -5.13 -0.82
C ALA A 236 -16.54 -5.05 -2.21
N LYS A 237 -17.15 -5.69 -3.22
CA LYS A 237 -16.68 -5.63 -4.62
C LYS A 237 -16.72 -4.22 -5.18
N LEU A 238 -17.78 -3.48 -4.93
CA LEU A 238 -17.92 -2.09 -5.40
C LEU A 238 -16.83 -1.20 -4.83
N CYS A 239 -16.70 -1.17 -3.50
CA CYS A 239 -15.71 -0.31 -2.82
C CYS A 239 -14.28 -0.66 -3.20
N PHE A 240 -14.01 -1.96 -3.33
CA PHE A 240 -12.73 -2.47 -3.78
C PHE A 240 -12.41 -2.05 -5.21
N ALA A 241 -13.33 -2.27 -6.16
CA ALA A 241 -13.13 -1.91 -7.57
C ALA A 241 -12.88 -0.40 -7.76
N GLN A 242 -13.53 0.45 -6.97
CA GLN A 242 -13.30 1.89 -7.02
C GLN A 242 -11.90 2.29 -6.53
N ALA A 243 -11.48 1.67 -5.43
CA ALA A 243 -10.14 1.90 -4.90
C ALA A 243 -9.05 1.49 -5.89
N VAL A 244 -9.23 0.34 -6.53
CA VAL A 244 -8.34 -0.18 -7.57
C VAL A 244 -8.30 0.75 -8.78
N LYS A 245 -9.44 1.14 -9.32
CA LYS A 245 -9.55 2.04 -10.46
C LYS A 245 -8.78 3.35 -10.21
N PHE A 246 -8.85 3.87 -8.98
CA PHE A 246 -8.08 5.06 -8.61
C PHE A 246 -6.58 4.78 -8.65
N ILE A 247 -6.12 3.67 -8.07
CA ILE A 247 -4.70 3.30 -8.06
C ILE A 247 -4.17 3.14 -9.49
N GLU A 248 -4.88 2.40 -10.34
CA GLU A 248 -4.50 2.18 -11.75
C GLU A 248 -4.38 3.49 -12.52
N ALA A 249 -5.36 4.37 -12.38
CA ALA A 249 -5.37 5.67 -13.06
C ALA A 249 -4.23 6.60 -12.60
N ASN A 250 -3.73 6.42 -11.37
CA ASN A 250 -2.71 7.29 -10.80
C ASN A 250 -1.34 6.61 -10.63
N THR A 251 -1.17 5.43 -11.19
CA THR A 251 0.07 4.64 -11.12
C THR A 251 1.27 5.37 -11.73
N ALA A 252 1.08 6.26 -12.69
CA ALA A 252 2.13 7.05 -13.33
C ALA A 252 2.29 8.47 -12.75
N SER A 253 1.54 8.82 -11.71
CA SER A 253 1.62 10.16 -11.13
C SER A 253 2.94 10.42 -10.42
N THR A 254 3.49 11.60 -10.61
CA THR A 254 4.71 12.09 -9.93
C THR A 254 4.38 13.09 -8.83
N GLU A 255 3.11 13.42 -8.68
CA GLU A 255 2.65 14.37 -7.68
C GLU A 255 2.68 13.73 -6.28
N ALA A 256 3.36 14.38 -5.33
CA ALA A 256 3.55 13.85 -3.98
C ALA A 256 2.23 13.57 -3.24
N GLU A 257 1.21 14.41 -3.44
CA GLU A 257 -0.10 14.24 -2.82
C GLU A 257 -0.83 13.02 -3.39
N THR A 258 -0.83 12.87 -4.71
CA THR A 258 -1.42 11.72 -5.40
C THR A 258 -0.70 10.42 -5.03
N ASN A 259 0.62 10.44 -4.90
CA ASN A 259 1.40 9.29 -4.44
C ASN A 259 1.03 8.89 -3.00
N ALA A 260 0.85 9.89 -2.11
CA ALA A 260 0.38 9.63 -0.75
C ALA A 260 -1.01 8.97 -0.73
N GLN A 261 -1.92 9.43 -1.58
CA GLN A 261 -3.26 8.86 -1.75
C GLN A 261 -3.17 7.40 -2.22
N VAL A 262 -2.33 7.10 -3.19
CA VAL A 262 -2.10 5.74 -3.70
C VAL A 262 -1.55 4.84 -2.59
N ILE A 263 -0.53 5.28 -1.84
CA ILE A 263 0.08 4.50 -0.76
C ILE A 263 -0.93 4.17 0.34
N VAL A 264 -1.70 5.17 0.78
CA VAL A 264 -2.75 4.98 1.80
C VAL A 264 -3.79 3.98 1.30
N LEU A 265 -4.22 4.12 0.05
CA LEU A 265 -5.24 3.26 -0.52
C LEU A 265 -4.75 1.83 -0.74
N GLN A 266 -3.50 1.65 -1.17
CA GLN A 266 -2.85 0.33 -1.26
C GLN A 266 -2.80 -0.36 0.12
N TYR A 267 -2.50 0.39 1.17
CA TYR A 267 -2.48 -0.17 2.52
C TYR A 267 -3.88 -0.54 3.02
N LEU A 268 -4.88 0.30 2.78
CA LEU A 268 -6.28 -0.01 3.10
C LEU A 268 -6.75 -1.27 2.35
N LEU A 269 -6.40 -1.40 1.07
CA LEU A 269 -6.70 -2.60 0.27
C LEU A 269 -5.95 -3.85 0.77
N TYR A 270 -4.68 -3.71 1.12
CA TYR A 270 -3.91 -4.80 1.70
C TYR A 270 -4.57 -5.36 2.97
N ARG A 271 -4.97 -4.47 3.88
CA ARG A 271 -5.70 -4.84 5.10
C ARG A 271 -7.04 -5.50 4.80
N PHE A 272 -7.77 -4.95 3.84
CA PHE A 272 -9.04 -5.50 3.37
C PHE A 272 -8.89 -6.92 2.81
N MET A 273 -7.87 -7.17 1.97
CA MET A 273 -7.61 -8.47 1.33
C MET A 273 -7.12 -9.54 2.31
N ASN A 274 -6.39 -9.16 3.36
CA ASN A 274 -5.90 -10.10 4.36
C ASN A 274 -6.91 -10.40 5.48
N ASN A 275 -8.20 -10.33 5.16
CA ASN A 275 -9.30 -10.66 6.08
C ASN A 275 -9.39 -9.79 7.35
N ASP A 276 -8.71 -8.66 7.40
CA ASP A 276 -8.88 -7.68 8.47
C ASP A 276 -10.01 -6.68 8.15
N THR A 277 -11.11 -7.21 7.61
CA THR A 277 -12.30 -6.42 7.26
C THR A 277 -13.06 -5.93 8.50
N ARG A 278 -12.70 -6.41 9.69
CA ARG A 278 -13.40 -6.11 10.96
C ARG A 278 -12.95 -4.80 11.60
N GLY A 279 -11.73 -4.34 11.34
CA GLY A 279 -11.10 -3.23 12.04
C GLY A 279 -10.94 -1.97 11.20
N TYR A 280 -11.13 -0.82 11.82
CA TYR A 280 -10.68 0.46 11.29
C TYR A 280 -9.18 0.62 11.53
N ILE A 281 -8.47 1.19 10.58
CA ILE A 281 -7.04 1.48 10.67
C ILE A 281 -6.87 2.89 11.22
N TYR A 282 -6.14 3.03 12.31
CA TYR A 282 -5.92 4.32 12.95
C TYR A 282 -5.24 5.34 12.02
N THR A 283 -5.65 6.60 12.14
CA THR A 283 -5.02 7.70 11.38
C THR A 283 -3.50 7.76 11.61
N SER A 284 -3.06 7.52 12.85
CA SER A 284 -1.63 7.48 13.21
C SER A 284 -0.88 6.42 12.43
N GLU A 285 -1.45 5.23 12.28
CA GLU A 285 -0.84 4.12 11.53
C GLU A 285 -0.73 4.43 10.03
N LEU A 286 -1.76 5.03 9.44
CA LEU A 286 -1.72 5.47 8.04
C LEU A 286 -0.68 6.58 7.80
N LYS A 287 -0.56 7.51 8.73
CA LYS A 287 0.43 8.58 8.69
C LYS A 287 1.86 8.06 8.87
N GLU A 288 2.05 7.12 9.78
CA GLU A 288 3.34 6.45 9.96
C GLU A 288 3.80 5.77 8.66
N ARG A 289 2.87 5.15 7.90
CA ARG A 289 3.17 4.62 6.57
C ARG A 289 3.68 5.68 5.61
N LEU A 290 3.06 6.87 5.62
CA LEU A 290 3.50 7.98 4.78
C LEU A 290 4.86 8.54 5.22
N GLU A 291 5.15 8.54 6.51
CA GLU A 291 6.47 8.92 7.03
C GLU A 291 7.58 7.96 6.54
N TYR A 292 7.33 6.65 6.57
CA TYR A 292 8.26 5.65 6.04
C TYR A 292 8.51 5.78 4.53
N THR A 293 7.56 6.30 3.77
CA THR A 293 7.71 6.55 2.34
C THR A 293 8.38 7.89 2.01
N GLY A 294 8.94 8.58 3.00
CA GLY A 294 9.67 9.84 2.79
C GLY A 294 8.80 11.09 2.62
N LEU A 295 7.49 10.97 2.75
CA LEU A 295 6.55 12.10 2.64
C LEU A 295 6.51 12.99 3.90
N GLY A 296 7.25 12.60 4.95
CA GLY A 296 7.38 13.34 6.19
C GLY A 296 6.12 13.33 7.06
N LYS A 297 6.17 14.08 8.17
CA LYS A 297 5.03 14.19 9.09
C LYS A 297 3.92 15.06 8.51
N ILE A 298 2.73 14.49 8.40
CA ILE A 298 1.55 15.17 7.90
C ILE A 298 0.59 15.48 9.06
N PRO A 299 0.16 16.76 9.26
CA PRO A 299 -0.88 17.09 10.24
C PRO A 299 -2.19 16.36 9.97
N ASP A 300 -2.96 16.05 11.03
CA ASP A 300 -4.23 15.31 10.89
C ASP A 300 -5.24 16.02 9.98
N SER A 301 -5.31 17.34 10.06
CA SER A 301 -6.19 18.13 9.19
C SER A 301 -5.79 18.00 7.71
N THR A 302 -4.50 18.06 7.41
CA THR A 302 -3.97 17.88 6.05
C THR A 302 -4.23 16.47 5.54
N PHE A 303 -4.00 15.45 6.39
CA PHE A 303 -4.27 14.06 6.04
C PHE A 303 -5.76 13.88 5.70
N ARG A 304 -6.66 14.39 6.55
CA ARG A 304 -8.11 14.28 6.33
C ARG A 304 -8.56 14.99 5.05
N MET A 305 -8.10 16.22 4.82
CA MET A 305 -8.55 17.02 3.66
C MET A 305 -7.89 16.61 2.34
N ARG A 306 -6.55 16.47 2.35
CA ARG A 306 -5.80 16.29 1.11
C ARG A 306 -5.62 14.82 0.71
N ILE A 307 -5.65 13.89 1.67
CA ILE A 307 -5.53 12.48 1.36
C ILE A 307 -6.93 11.84 1.30
N ILE A 308 -7.61 11.74 2.43
CA ILE A 308 -8.91 11.05 2.49
C ILE A 308 -10.00 11.81 1.75
N GLY A 309 -10.10 13.13 1.95
CA GLY A 309 -11.08 13.98 1.29
C GLY A 309 -10.94 13.90 -0.23
N LYS A 310 -9.71 14.05 -0.74
CA LYS A 310 -9.46 13.98 -2.19
C LYS A 310 -9.71 12.60 -2.79
N LEU A 311 -9.44 11.52 -2.07
CA LEU A 311 -9.83 10.17 -2.49
C LEU A 311 -11.36 10.07 -2.63
N ARG A 312 -12.12 10.61 -1.69
CA ARG A 312 -13.59 10.65 -1.72
C ARG A 312 -14.10 11.54 -2.85
N ASP A 313 -13.51 12.71 -3.07
CA ASP A 313 -13.83 13.60 -4.21
C ASP A 313 -13.65 12.88 -5.56
N LYS A 314 -12.75 11.91 -5.63
CA LYS A 314 -12.49 11.07 -6.82
C LYS A 314 -13.37 9.81 -6.86
N GLY A 315 -14.33 9.70 -5.97
CA GLY A 315 -15.31 8.61 -5.94
C GLY A 315 -14.84 7.34 -5.22
N VAL A 316 -13.71 7.38 -4.50
CA VAL A 316 -13.27 6.24 -3.70
C VAL A 316 -14.07 6.19 -2.40
N ILE A 317 -14.74 5.08 -2.15
CA ILE A 317 -15.57 4.90 -0.96
C ILE A 317 -14.68 4.42 0.19
N ILE A 318 -14.50 5.27 1.20
CA ILE A 318 -13.71 4.98 2.40
C ILE A 318 -14.58 5.26 3.63
N ALA A 319 -14.87 4.23 4.41
CA ALA A 319 -15.56 4.39 5.69
C ALA A 319 -14.63 5.05 6.72
N SER A 320 -15.19 5.90 7.56
CA SER A 320 -14.49 6.56 8.66
C SER A 320 -15.27 6.43 9.95
N SER A 321 -14.52 6.30 11.05
CA SER A 321 -15.06 6.33 12.41
C SER A 321 -14.07 7.07 13.33
N GLN A 322 -14.39 7.17 14.61
CA GLN A 322 -13.43 7.65 15.62
C GLN A 322 -12.15 6.78 15.69
N LYS A 323 -12.22 5.55 15.21
CA LYS A 323 -11.10 4.59 15.20
C LYS A 323 -10.21 4.69 13.96
N GLY A 324 -10.60 5.46 12.92
CA GLY A 324 -9.82 5.62 11.70
C GLY A 324 -10.59 5.33 10.43
N TYR A 325 -9.95 4.65 9.47
CA TYR A 325 -10.45 4.45 8.11
C TYR A 325 -10.39 2.99 7.68
N LYS A 326 -11.27 2.60 6.74
CA LYS A 326 -11.27 1.27 6.10
C LYS A 326 -11.99 1.30 4.75
N ILE A 327 -11.74 0.30 3.92
CA ILE A 327 -12.59 -0.01 2.76
C ILE A 327 -13.84 -0.72 3.28
N PRO A 328 -15.06 -0.22 2.99
CA PRO A 328 -16.29 -0.84 3.48
C PRO A 328 -16.54 -2.23 2.88
N SER A 329 -17.05 -3.11 3.72
CA SER A 329 -17.50 -4.46 3.35
C SER A 329 -18.91 -4.77 3.82
N LYS A 330 -19.58 -3.80 4.46
CA LYS A 330 -20.91 -3.93 5.06
C LYS A 330 -21.74 -2.69 4.83
N GLN A 331 -23.04 -2.87 4.78
CA GLN A 331 -23.98 -1.76 4.65
C GLN A 331 -23.91 -0.79 5.85
N SER A 332 -23.76 -1.30 7.08
CA SER A 332 -23.59 -0.48 8.28
C SER A 332 -22.39 0.49 8.20
N GLU A 333 -21.30 0.08 7.58
CA GLU A 333 -20.11 0.92 7.42
C GLU A 333 -20.31 2.07 6.42
N LEU A 334 -21.20 1.91 5.44
CA LEU A 334 -21.63 3.00 4.57
C LEU A 334 -22.50 4.01 5.33
N TYR A 335 -23.37 3.54 6.21
CA TYR A 335 -24.14 4.42 7.08
C TYR A 335 -23.25 5.18 8.07
N ASP A 336 -22.20 4.54 8.63
CA ASP A 336 -21.23 5.23 9.49
C ASP A 336 -20.57 6.40 8.76
N TYR A 337 -20.24 6.21 7.47
CA TYR A 337 -19.69 7.27 6.63
C TYR A 337 -20.69 8.43 6.46
N ILE A 338 -21.94 8.14 6.08
CA ILE A 338 -22.99 9.14 5.89
C ILE A 338 -23.30 9.86 7.21
N ASN A 339 -23.47 9.10 8.29
CA ASN A 339 -23.80 9.65 9.60
C ASN A 339 -22.69 10.55 10.17
N HIS A 340 -21.43 10.22 9.91
CA HIS A 340 -20.32 11.07 10.32
C HIS A 340 -20.37 12.44 9.65
N ASP A 341 -20.58 12.48 8.34
CA ASP A 341 -20.63 13.71 7.56
C ASP A 341 -21.93 14.47 7.84
N ALA A 342 -23.06 13.77 7.99
CA ALA A 342 -24.35 14.38 8.34
C ALA A 342 -24.33 15.15 9.66
N LYS A 343 -23.67 14.62 10.70
CA LYS A 343 -23.47 15.31 12.00
C LYS A 343 -22.76 16.66 11.90
N ILE A 344 -22.03 16.88 10.83
CA ILE A 344 -21.31 18.15 10.57
C ILE A 344 -22.15 19.05 9.67
N VAL A 345 -22.65 18.49 8.56
CA VAL A 345 -23.32 19.26 7.52
C VAL A 345 -24.70 19.77 7.95
N ILE A 346 -25.50 18.91 8.58
CA ILE A 346 -26.87 19.29 8.98
C ILE A 346 -26.90 20.47 9.96
N PRO A 347 -26.12 20.52 11.05
CA PRO A 347 -26.06 21.70 11.92
C PRO A 347 -25.60 22.97 11.21
N MET A 348 -24.65 22.85 10.26
CA MET A 348 -24.17 24.01 9.49
C MET A 348 -25.27 24.57 8.58
N LEU A 349 -25.98 23.71 7.85
CA LEU A 349 -27.11 24.09 7.02
C LEU A 349 -28.24 24.70 7.86
N SER A 350 -28.56 24.14 9.01
CA SER A 350 -29.56 24.67 9.94
C SER A 350 -29.22 26.09 10.41
N ARG A 351 -27.95 26.36 10.72
CA ARG A 351 -27.50 27.71 11.11
C ARG A 351 -27.64 28.70 9.96
N LEU A 352 -27.24 28.32 8.73
CA LEU A 352 -27.39 29.16 7.55
C LEU A 352 -28.85 29.45 7.26
N LYS A 353 -29.73 28.43 7.36
CA LYS A 353 -31.17 28.61 7.20
C LYS A 353 -31.73 29.61 8.23
N LYS A 354 -31.44 29.43 9.51
CA LYS A 354 -31.87 30.35 10.57
C LYS A 354 -31.41 31.78 10.32
N CYS A 355 -30.17 31.98 9.90
CA CYS A 355 -29.66 33.31 9.57
C CYS A 355 -30.43 33.93 8.39
N ARG A 356 -30.65 33.18 7.31
CA ARG A 356 -31.45 33.60 6.16
C ARG A 356 -32.86 34.01 6.56
N ASP A 357 -33.55 33.17 7.35
CA ASP A 357 -34.94 33.37 7.76
C ASP A 357 -35.07 34.62 8.66
N ILE A 358 -34.14 34.86 9.59
CA ILE A 358 -34.12 36.06 10.44
C ILE A 358 -33.97 37.33 9.59
N VAL A 359 -33.05 37.35 8.63
CA VAL A 359 -32.82 38.53 7.78
C VAL A 359 -34.03 38.77 6.88
N ARG A 360 -34.60 37.76 6.27
CA ARG A 360 -35.83 37.90 5.47
C ARG A 360 -36.97 38.45 6.28
N LEU A 361 -37.18 37.94 7.50
CA LEU A 361 -38.24 38.43 8.39
C LEU A 361 -37.99 39.91 8.79
N ALA A 362 -36.79 40.23 9.22
CA ALA A 362 -36.41 41.59 9.63
C ALA A 362 -36.52 42.62 8.52
N THR A 363 -36.38 42.23 7.27
CA THR A 363 -36.45 43.09 6.10
C THR A 363 -37.80 42.99 5.36
N ALA A 364 -38.81 42.38 5.96
CA ALA A 364 -40.08 42.11 5.29
C ALA A 364 -39.91 41.44 3.92
N ASN A 365 -38.99 40.48 3.80
CA ASN A 365 -38.56 39.82 2.58
C ASN A 365 -37.85 40.70 1.54
N GLY A 366 -37.42 41.90 1.93
CA GLY A 366 -36.69 42.82 1.02
C GLY A 366 -35.24 42.42 0.76
N LEU A 367 -34.67 41.53 1.59
CA LEU A 367 -33.32 41.03 1.43
C LEU A 367 -33.28 39.49 1.67
N ASP A 368 -32.79 38.77 0.67
CA ASP A 368 -32.41 37.36 0.82
C ASP A 368 -30.88 37.22 0.70
N LEU A 369 -30.22 36.74 1.74
CA LEU A 369 -28.77 36.59 1.76
C LEU A 369 -28.22 35.67 0.64
N LEU A 370 -29.06 34.82 0.06
CA LEU A 370 -28.70 33.88 -0.98
C LEU A 370 -29.03 34.34 -2.39
N ASP A 371 -29.48 35.62 -2.58
CA ASP A 371 -29.78 36.16 -3.91
C ASP A 371 -28.54 36.50 -4.74
N HIS A 372 -27.36 36.54 -4.10
CA HIS A 372 -26.11 36.75 -4.82
C HIS A 372 -25.79 35.56 -5.75
N THR A 373 -25.26 35.88 -6.95
CA THR A 373 -24.99 34.86 -7.98
C THR A 373 -24.08 33.72 -7.51
N GLU A 374 -23.17 33.99 -6.59
CA GLU A 374 -22.27 33.00 -6.01
C GLU A 374 -23.00 31.95 -5.17
N TYR A 375 -24.17 32.25 -4.62
CA TYR A 375 -24.94 31.38 -3.75
C TYR A 375 -26.12 30.68 -4.44
N LYS A 376 -26.19 30.76 -5.76
CA LYS A 376 -27.32 30.22 -6.55
C LYS A 376 -27.61 28.75 -6.29
N ASP A 377 -26.57 27.93 -6.17
CA ASP A 377 -26.76 26.50 -5.92
C ASP A 377 -27.16 26.23 -4.47
N LEU A 378 -26.62 26.97 -3.53
CA LEU A 378 -27.03 26.92 -2.13
C LEU A 378 -28.47 27.38 -1.94
N LYS A 379 -28.90 28.43 -2.66
CA LYS A 379 -30.29 28.87 -2.67
C LYS A 379 -31.24 27.79 -3.18
N ARG A 380 -30.91 27.18 -4.33
CA ARG A 380 -31.68 26.06 -4.88
C ARG A 380 -31.79 24.89 -3.90
N PHE A 381 -30.70 24.58 -3.23
CA PHE A 381 -30.67 23.55 -2.22
C PHE A 381 -31.65 23.85 -1.08
N PHE A 382 -31.65 25.05 -0.51
CA PHE A 382 -32.56 25.44 0.55
C PHE A 382 -34.02 25.58 0.09
N ASP A 383 -34.26 26.05 -1.11
CA ASP A 383 -35.62 26.22 -1.65
C ASP A 383 -36.28 24.87 -1.97
N ASN A 384 -35.48 23.83 -2.21
CA ASN A 384 -35.95 22.47 -2.45
C ASN A 384 -35.97 21.59 -1.18
N LEU A 385 -35.37 22.03 -0.09
CA LEU A 385 -35.39 21.32 1.19
C LEU A 385 -36.60 21.78 2.02
N THR A 386 -37.63 20.97 2.03
CA THR A 386 -38.60 20.97 3.13
C THR A 386 -37.93 20.32 4.33
N ILE A 387 -37.12 21.11 5.08
CA ILE A 387 -36.61 20.64 6.37
C ILE A 387 -37.78 20.71 7.32
N GLU A 388 -38.40 19.58 7.60
CA GLU A 388 -39.29 19.44 8.76
C GLU A 388 -38.43 19.77 10.00
N THR A 389 -38.68 20.90 10.60
CA THR A 389 -38.11 21.28 11.88
C THR A 389 -38.89 20.51 12.95
N ASP A 390 -38.51 19.27 13.19
CA ASP A 390 -38.88 18.65 14.45
C ASP A 390 -38.14 19.40 15.57
N GLU A 391 -38.92 19.90 16.47
CA GLU A 391 -38.53 20.64 17.66
C GLU A 391 -37.52 19.83 18.50
N ILE A 392 -36.39 20.45 18.83
CA ILE A 392 -35.51 20.01 19.91
C ILE A 392 -35.81 20.90 21.11
#